data_5ec552ee800f5cc1414f8696eeab0c78
#
_entry.id   5ec552ee800f5cc1414f8696eeab0c78
#
_cell.length_a   1.000
_cell.length_b   1.000
_cell.length_c   1.000
_cell.angle_alpha   90.00
_cell.angle_beta   90.00
_cell.angle_gamma   90.00
#
_symmetry.space_group_name_H-M   'P 1'
#
loop_
_entity.id
_entity.type
_entity.pdbx_description
1 polymer ?
#
loop_
_entity_poly.entity_id
_entity_poly.type
_entity_poly.pdbx_seq_one_letter_code
_entity_poly.pdbx_strand_id
1 'polypeptide(L)'
;PEVSSTGRLGYQYYNKLGYVPYDVKINENTARTLEYAYDDWCIYQLAKALNRPKKEIELFAKRAMNYRNVFDKESKLMRGRNENGQFQSPFSPLKWGDAFTEGNSWHYSWSVFHDPQGLIDLMGGKKMFITMLDSVFAVPPVFDDSYYGQVIHEIREMTVMNMGNYAHGNQPIQHMIYLYNYCLLYTSPSPRD
;
A
#
# COMPACT_ATOMS: atom_id res chain seq x y z
N PRO A 1 -19.09 -3.92 19.24
CA PRO A 1 -19.15 -5.29 18.79
C PRO A 1 -17.79 -5.73 18.26
N GLU A 2 -17.39 -6.96 18.54
CA GLU A 2 -16.21 -7.55 17.96
C GLU A 2 -16.43 -7.74 16.46
N VAL A 3 -15.43 -7.31 15.67
CA VAL A 3 -15.41 -7.50 14.22
C VAL A 3 -14.50 -8.67 13.93
N SER A 4 -14.96 -9.63 13.10
CA SER A 4 -14.15 -10.78 12.71
C SER A 4 -12.89 -10.37 11.96
N SER A 5 -11.91 -11.27 11.89
CA SER A 5 -10.66 -11.06 11.13
C SER A 5 -10.91 -10.78 9.63
N THR A 6 -12.03 -11.26 9.10
CA THR A 6 -12.47 -11.04 7.71
C THR A 6 -13.25 -9.73 7.51
N GLY A 7 -13.54 -9.00 8.59
CA GLY A 7 -14.18 -7.68 8.54
C GLY A 7 -13.16 -6.55 8.65
N ARG A 8 -13.66 -5.34 8.97
CA ARG A 8 -12.79 -4.16 9.22
C ARG A 8 -12.15 -4.23 10.61
N LEU A 9 -11.32 -5.25 10.84
CA LEU A 9 -10.61 -5.44 12.10
C LEU A 9 -9.72 -4.23 12.39
N GLY A 10 -9.77 -3.69 13.61
CA GLY A 10 -9.03 -2.48 13.98
C GLY A 10 -9.73 -1.18 13.58
N TYR A 11 -11.01 -1.24 13.15
CA TYR A 11 -11.76 -0.05 12.72
C TYR A 11 -11.83 1.04 13.79
N GLN A 12 -11.82 0.70 15.09
CA GLN A 12 -11.81 1.64 16.19
C GLN A 12 -10.55 2.52 16.18
N TYR A 13 -9.39 1.93 15.92
CA TYR A 13 -8.12 2.64 15.75
C TYR A 13 -8.13 3.47 14.46
N TYR A 14 -8.55 2.86 13.37
CA TYR A 14 -8.61 3.53 12.08
C TYR A 14 -9.53 4.77 12.12
N ASN A 15 -10.68 4.68 12.80
CA ASN A 15 -11.59 5.81 12.97
C ASN A 15 -11.00 6.94 13.82
N LYS A 16 -10.18 6.60 14.82
CA LYS A 16 -9.59 7.56 15.77
C LYS A 16 -8.28 8.15 15.26
N LEU A 17 -7.40 7.31 14.73
CA LEU A 17 -6.02 7.66 14.40
C LEU A 17 -5.81 7.87 12.89
N GLY A 18 -6.72 7.34 12.05
CA GLY A 18 -6.57 7.31 10.60
C GLY A 18 -5.69 6.15 10.11
N TYR A 19 -5.36 5.19 10.94
CA TYR A 19 -4.64 3.95 10.57
C TYR A 19 -4.87 2.88 11.63
N VAL A 20 -4.58 1.62 11.27
CA VAL A 20 -4.54 0.49 12.19
C VAL A 20 -3.10 0.39 12.73
N PRO A 21 -2.87 0.52 14.07
CA PRO A 21 -1.53 0.52 14.62
C PRO A 21 -0.81 -0.82 14.50
N TYR A 22 0.51 -0.76 14.38
CA TYR A 22 1.37 -1.93 14.27
C TYR A 22 1.47 -2.72 15.59
N ASP A 23 1.51 -2.03 16.73
CA ASP A 23 1.79 -2.58 18.07
C ASP A 23 0.55 -3.05 18.85
N VAL A 24 -0.63 -3.13 18.21
CA VAL A 24 -1.89 -3.55 18.86
C VAL A 24 -2.30 -5.00 18.58
N LYS A 25 -1.36 -5.84 18.14
CA LYS A 25 -1.58 -7.27 17.83
C LYS A 25 -2.65 -7.53 16.76
N ILE A 26 -2.75 -6.64 15.80
CA ILE A 26 -3.56 -6.82 14.58
C ILE A 26 -2.59 -7.02 13.43
N ASN A 27 -2.57 -8.21 12.85
CA ASN A 27 -1.74 -8.53 11.70
C ASN A 27 -2.18 -7.74 10.48
N GLU A 28 -1.26 -7.55 9.53
CA GLU A 28 -1.55 -6.90 8.24
C GLU A 28 -2.05 -5.44 8.41
N ASN A 29 -1.67 -4.81 9.52
CA ASN A 29 -2.21 -3.50 9.93
C ASN A 29 -1.99 -2.40 8.89
N THR A 30 -0.84 -2.38 8.22
CA THR A 30 -0.55 -1.40 7.15
C THR A 30 -1.35 -1.72 5.90
N ALA A 31 -1.41 -2.99 5.46
CA ALA A 31 -2.24 -3.40 4.34
C ALA A 31 -3.71 -3.05 4.61
N ARG A 32 -4.26 -3.37 5.79
CA ARG A 32 -5.63 -3.00 6.19
C ARG A 32 -5.87 -1.49 6.12
N THR A 33 -4.90 -0.70 6.53
CA THR A 33 -5.02 0.77 6.45
C THR A 33 -5.17 1.24 5.01
N LEU A 34 -4.39 0.67 4.09
CA LEU A 34 -4.45 0.99 2.66
C LEU A 34 -5.78 0.55 2.03
N GLU A 35 -6.21 -0.68 2.32
CA GLU A 35 -7.50 -1.21 1.86
C GLU A 35 -8.68 -0.36 2.36
N TYR A 36 -8.68 -0.01 3.66
CA TYR A 36 -9.76 0.80 4.23
C TYR A 36 -9.79 2.21 3.65
N ALA A 37 -8.65 2.78 3.29
CA ALA A 37 -8.59 4.08 2.61
C ALA A 37 -9.22 4.00 1.21
N TYR A 38 -8.97 2.91 0.48
CA TYR A 38 -9.59 2.67 -0.82
C TYR A 38 -11.09 2.40 -0.71
N ASP A 39 -11.53 1.56 0.25
CA ASP A 39 -12.95 1.34 0.55
C ASP A 39 -13.67 2.66 0.84
N ASP A 40 -13.07 3.50 1.68
CA ASP A 40 -13.65 4.80 2.04
C ASP A 40 -13.71 5.74 0.83
N TRP A 41 -12.79 5.65 -0.13
CA TRP A 41 -12.89 6.35 -1.41
C TRP A 41 -14.06 5.82 -2.25
N CYS A 42 -14.26 4.51 -2.30
CA CYS A 42 -15.41 3.91 -2.99
C CYS A 42 -16.73 4.38 -2.37
N ILE A 43 -16.81 4.40 -1.02
CA ILE A 43 -17.98 4.90 -0.30
C ILE A 43 -18.19 6.40 -0.57
N TYR A 44 -17.10 7.19 -0.61
CA TYR A 44 -17.15 8.62 -0.98
C TYR A 44 -17.78 8.82 -2.37
N GLN A 45 -17.36 8.04 -3.38
CA GLN A 45 -17.91 8.15 -4.73
C GLN A 45 -19.41 7.76 -4.76
N LEU A 46 -19.77 6.69 -4.06
CA LEU A 46 -21.14 6.24 -3.96
C LEU A 46 -22.01 7.28 -3.22
N ALA A 47 -21.51 7.83 -2.11
CA ALA A 47 -22.22 8.86 -1.35
C ALA A 47 -22.49 10.11 -2.18
N LYS A 48 -21.55 10.52 -3.03
CA LYS A 48 -21.74 11.61 -4.01
C LYS A 48 -22.84 11.27 -5.02
N ALA A 49 -22.76 10.09 -5.63
CA ALA A 49 -23.73 9.67 -6.64
C ALA A 49 -25.16 9.58 -6.09
N LEU A 50 -25.29 9.21 -4.80
CA LEU A 50 -26.57 9.13 -4.10
C LEU A 50 -27.02 10.44 -3.43
N ASN A 51 -26.27 11.54 -3.62
CA ASN A 51 -26.55 12.84 -2.99
C ASN A 51 -26.73 12.74 -1.46
N ARG A 52 -25.86 11.96 -0.80
CA ARG A 52 -25.88 11.83 0.65
C ARG A 52 -25.54 13.15 1.35
N PRO A 53 -25.86 13.30 2.66
CA PRO A 53 -25.54 14.52 3.40
C PRO A 53 -24.06 14.92 3.25
N LYS A 54 -23.80 16.20 3.06
CA LYS A 54 -22.46 16.77 2.86
C LYS A 54 -21.44 16.28 3.91
N LYS A 55 -21.84 16.21 5.17
CA LYS A 55 -21.00 15.73 6.28
C LYS A 55 -20.53 14.27 6.07
N GLU A 56 -21.38 13.42 5.51
CA GLU A 56 -21.04 12.03 5.21
C GLU A 56 -20.02 11.97 4.06
N ILE A 57 -20.29 12.72 2.99
CA ILE A 57 -19.39 12.82 1.83
C ILE A 57 -18.00 13.30 2.26
N GLU A 58 -17.92 14.37 3.06
CA GLU A 58 -16.67 14.94 3.56
C GLU A 58 -15.91 13.97 4.48
N LEU A 59 -16.62 13.21 5.30
CA LEU A 59 -16.01 12.18 6.17
C LEU A 59 -15.25 11.14 5.36
N PHE A 60 -15.91 10.56 4.35
CA PHE A 60 -15.29 9.52 3.53
C PHE A 60 -14.21 10.07 2.59
N ALA A 61 -14.39 11.29 2.06
CA ALA A 61 -13.33 11.98 1.32
C ALA A 61 -12.05 12.17 2.15
N LYS A 62 -12.21 12.56 3.43
CA LYS A 62 -11.08 12.69 4.37
C LYS A 62 -10.43 11.34 4.65
N ARG A 63 -11.23 10.30 4.90
CA ARG A 63 -10.73 8.95 5.23
C ARG A 63 -10.02 8.28 4.06
N ALA A 64 -10.43 8.56 2.84
CA ALA A 64 -9.74 8.11 1.64
C ALA A 64 -8.26 8.55 1.61
N MET A 65 -7.90 9.63 2.30
CA MET A 65 -6.51 10.12 2.41
C MET A 65 -5.71 9.46 3.53
N ASN A 66 -6.26 8.51 4.27
CA ASN A 66 -5.64 7.89 5.43
C ASN A 66 -4.39 7.05 5.09
N TYR A 67 -4.23 6.60 3.83
CA TYR A 67 -3.01 5.94 3.36
C TYR A 67 -1.75 6.76 3.66
N ARG A 68 -1.85 8.10 3.73
CA ARG A 68 -0.76 9.02 4.02
C ARG A 68 -0.18 8.82 5.42
N ASN A 69 -0.97 8.29 6.35
CA ASN A 69 -0.55 8.09 7.74
C ASN A 69 0.46 6.95 7.92
N VAL A 70 0.53 6.01 6.97
CA VAL A 70 1.46 4.88 6.98
C VAL A 70 2.60 5.04 5.96
N PHE A 71 2.67 6.18 5.27
CA PHE A 71 3.77 6.49 4.37
C PHE A 71 4.94 7.10 5.15
N ASP A 72 6.08 6.42 5.13
CA ASP A 72 7.32 6.91 5.73
C ASP A 72 8.11 7.74 4.70
N LYS A 73 8.25 9.03 5.00
CA LYS A 73 8.93 9.99 4.11
C LYS A 73 10.45 9.74 3.99
N GLU A 74 11.05 9.08 4.96
CA GLU A 74 12.49 8.77 4.97
C GLU A 74 12.78 7.62 3.99
N SER A 75 12.10 6.49 4.15
CA SER A 75 12.26 5.33 3.28
C SER A 75 11.54 5.47 1.93
N LYS A 76 10.58 6.39 1.79
CA LYS A 76 9.66 6.52 0.64
C LYS A 76 8.75 5.31 0.43
N LEU A 77 8.53 4.53 1.47
CA LEU A 77 7.76 3.30 1.43
C LEU A 77 6.65 3.32 2.50
N MET A 78 5.65 2.45 2.33
CA MET A 78 4.66 2.21 3.36
C MET A 78 5.29 1.40 4.50
N ARG A 79 5.00 1.78 5.75
CA ARG A 79 5.62 1.22 6.95
C ARG A 79 4.62 1.16 8.09
N GLY A 80 4.67 0.11 8.90
CA GLY A 80 3.87 0.00 10.11
C GLY A 80 4.05 1.22 11.03
N ARG A 81 2.95 1.68 11.63
CA ARG A 81 2.97 2.83 12.53
C ARG A 81 2.32 2.44 13.87
N ASN A 82 3.01 2.71 14.96
CA ASN A 82 2.57 2.39 16.31
C ASN A 82 1.45 3.32 16.79
N GLU A 83 0.70 2.90 17.82
CA GLU A 83 -0.40 3.71 18.39
C GLU A 83 0.06 5.09 18.86
N ASN A 84 1.30 5.20 19.32
CA ASN A 84 1.92 6.48 19.73
C ASN A 84 2.33 7.39 18.57
N GLY A 85 2.12 6.96 17.33
CA GLY A 85 2.44 7.72 16.12
C GLY A 85 3.86 7.55 15.58
N GLN A 86 4.73 6.80 16.23
CA GLN A 86 6.06 6.47 15.72
C GLN A 86 5.99 5.33 14.71
N PHE A 87 6.87 5.34 13.71
CA PHE A 87 6.98 4.22 12.80
C PHE A 87 7.62 3.00 13.47
N GLN A 88 7.21 1.81 13.03
CA GLN A 88 7.79 0.53 13.43
C GLN A 88 9.33 0.55 13.34
N SER A 89 9.99 0.07 14.38
CA SER A 89 11.44 -0.10 14.41
C SER A 89 11.79 -1.35 15.23
N PRO A 90 12.67 -2.24 14.74
CA PRO A 90 13.37 -2.17 13.45
C PRO A 90 12.42 -2.35 12.25
N PHE A 91 12.84 -1.92 11.06
CA PHE A 91 12.09 -2.03 9.84
C PHE A 91 12.92 -2.66 8.72
N SER A 92 12.39 -3.72 8.12
CA SER A 92 12.91 -4.30 6.90
C SER A 92 11.86 -4.17 5.79
N PRO A 93 12.13 -3.44 4.70
CA PRO A 93 11.20 -3.33 3.58
C PRO A 93 11.04 -4.64 2.81
N LEU A 94 11.91 -5.61 3.06
CA LEU A 94 11.95 -6.95 2.43
C LEU A 94 11.19 -8.00 3.24
N LYS A 95 10.68 -7.67 4.44
CA LYS A 95 9.95 -8.60 5.30
C LYS A 95 8.56 -8.84 4.72
N TRP A 96 8.28 -10.09 4.40
CA TRP A 96 6.98 -10.54 3.93
C TRP A 96 6.03 -10.81 5.09
N GLY A 97 4.75 -10.45 4.94
CA GLY A 97 3.74 -10.58 5.98
C GLY A 97 3.85 -9.51 7.06
N ASP A 98 3.48 -9.85 8.31
CA ASP A 98 3.53 -8.97 9.48
C ASP A 98 2.61 -7.73 9.29
N ALA A 99 3.15 -6.61 8.84
CA ALA A 99 2.38 -5.41 8.52
C ALA A 99 1.61 -5.50 7.19
N PHE A 100 1.89 -6.50 6.35
CA PHE A 100 1.39 -6.67 4.99
C PHE A 100 0.80 -8.06 4.77
N THR A 101 -0.08 -8.19 3.79
CA THR A 101 -0.72 -9.45 3.39
C THR A 101 0.02 -10.03 2.19
N GLU A 102 0.63 -11.21 2.36
CA GLU A 102 1.30 -11.95 1.26
C GLU A 102 2.23 -11.07 0.41
N GLY A 103 2.94 -10.15 1.05
CA GLY A 103 3.81 -9.20 0.39
C GLY A 103 4.70 -8.46 1.38
N ASN A 104 5.45 -7.51 0.88
CA ASN A 104 6.32 -6.66 1.66
C ASN A 104 6.09 -5.16 1.36
N SER A 105 6.89 -4.30 1.95
CA SER A 105 6.75 -2.85 1.76
C SER A 105 6.97 -2.41 0.31
N TRP A 106 7.85 -3.06 -0.46
CA TRP A 106 8.04 -2.78 -1.89
C TRP A 106 6.80 -3.07 -2.72
N HIS A 107 5.96 -4.04 -2.30
CA HIS A 107 4.72 -4.36 -3.00
C HIS A 107 3.60 -3.39 -2.63
N TYR A 108 3.38 -3.19 -1.33
CA TYR A 108 2.24 -2.42 -0.82
C TYR A 108 2.38 -0.90 -0.95
N SER A 109 3.58 -0.37 -1.16
CA SER A 109 3.77 1.07 -1.33
C SER A 109 3.04 1.65 -2.55
N TRP A 110 2.59 0.80 -3.46
CA TRP A 110 1.85 1.18 -4.67
C TRP A 110 0.32 1.03 -4.53
N SER A 111 -0.18 0.46 -3.42
CA SER A 111 -1.61 0.19 -3.18
C SER A 111 -2.39 1.46 -2.82
N VAL A 112 -2.28 2.48 -3.67
CA VAL A 112 -3.01 3.75 -3.60
C VAL A 112 -3.70 3.99 -4.94
N PHE A 113 -4.65 3.11 -5.27
CA PHE A 113 -5.32 3.08 -6.58
C PHE A 113 -6.13 4.34 -6.89
N HIS A 114 -6.63 5.00 -5.85
CA HIS A 114 -7.57 6.12 -5.95
C HIS A 114 -6.90 7.50 -5.98
N ASP A 115 -5.62 7.60 -5.60
CA ASP A 115 -4.89 8.88 -5.54
C ASP A 115 -3.42 8.72 -5.98
N PRO A 116 -3.15 8.27 -7.22
CA PRO A 116 -1.78 8.14 -7.71
C PRO A 116 -1.01 9.47 -7.68
N GLN A 117 -1.69 10.60 -7.96
CA GLN A 117 -1.06 11.92 -7.89
C GLN A 117 -0.64 12.27 -6.46
N GLY A 118 -1.48 11.98 -5.47
CA GLY A 118 -1.14 12.18 -4.05
C GLY A 118 0.03 11.32 -3.61
N LEU A 119 0.17 10.09 -4.13
CA LEU A 119 1.33 9.23 -3.88
C LEU A 119 2.60 9.80 -4.53
N ILE A 120 2.51 10.31 -5.77
CA ILE A 120 3.62 11.00 -6.46
C ILE A 120 4.10 12.19 -5.63
N ASP A 121 3.17 12.99 -5.12
CA ASP A 121 3.49 14.17 -4.30
C ASP A 121 4.15 13.78 -2.97
N LEU A 122 3.67 12.72 -2.30
CA LEU A 122 4.27 12.18 -1.07
C LEU A 122 5.71 11.70 -1.28
N MET A 123 5.99 11.06 -2.42
CA MET A 123 7.33 10.58 -2.75
C MET A 123 8.30 11.73 -3.12
N GLY A 124 7.79 12.94 -3.37
CA GLY A 124 8.61 14.11 -3.71
C GLY A 124 8.60 14.47 -5.19
N GLY A 125 7.53 14.07 -5.89
CA GLY A 125 7.30 14.40 -7.29
C GLY A 125 7.67 13.29 -8.27
N LYS A 126 7.32 13.51 -9.54
CA LYS A 126 7.41 12.50 -10.62
C LYS A 126 8.78 11.86 -10.75
N LYS A 127 9.86 12.65 -10.67
CA LYS A 127 11.22 12.11 -10.80
C LYS A 127 11.54 11.07 -9.72
N MET A 128 11.24 11.40 -8.46
CA MET A 128 11.47 10.47 -7.36
C MET A 128 10.54 9.26 -7.45
N PHE A 129 9.29 9.47 -7.83
CA PHE A 129 8.32 8.39 -8.01
C PHE A 129 8.80 7.37 -9.05
N ILE A 130 9.31 7.82 -10.22
CA ILE A 130 9.91 6.95 -11.24
C ILE A 130 11.12 6.21 -10.67
N THR A 131 12.02 6.94 -9.97
CA THR A 131 13.18 6.31 -9.32
C THR A 131 12.77 5.19 -8.38
N MET A 132 11.71 5.38 -7.60
CA MET A 132 11.20 4.34 -6.69
C MET A 132 10.55 3.18 -7.46
N LEU A 133 9.81 3.44 -8.55
CA LEU A 133 9.27 2.39 -9.42
C LEU A 133 10.40 1.54 -10.03
N ASP A 134 11.43 2.19 -10.58
CA ASP A 134 12.58 1.51 -11.16
C ASP A 134 13.33 0.70 -10.09
N SER A 135 13.39 1.20 -8.86
CA SER A 135 14.04 0.50 -7.74
C SER A 135 13.40 -0.84 -7.42
N VAL A 136 12.10 -1.02 -7.64
CA VAL A 136 11.44 -2.33 -7.46
C VAL A 136 12.10 -3.41 -8.29
N PHE A 137 12.50 -3.09 -9.53
CA PHE A 137 13.16 -4.00 -10.45
C PHE A 137 14.68 -4.11 -10.20
N ALA A 138 15.29 -3.06 -9.62
CA ALA A 138 16.72 -3.00 -9.35
C ALA A 138 17.11 -3.64 -8.01
N VAL A 139 16.23 -3.62 -7.00
CA VAL A 139 16.47 -4.29 -5.73
C VAL A 139 16.57 -5.79 -5.97
N PRO A 140 17.64 -6.47 -5.50
CA PRO A 140 17.78 -7.92 -5.68
C PRO A 140 16.53 -8.67 -5.17
N PRO A 141 16.18 -9.83 -5.75
CA PRO A 141 15.02 -10.62 -5.33
C PRO A 141 15.30 -11.37 -4.01
N VAL A 142 15.80 -10.64 -3.02
CA VAL A 142 16.01 -11.10 -1.66
C VAL A 142 14.77 -10.81 -0.83
N PHE A 143 14.57 -11.59 0.21
CA PHE A 143 13.37 -11.55 1.04
C PHE A 143 13.70 -11.90 2.49
N ASP A 144 12.81 -11.52 3.39
CA ASP A 144 12.76 -11.96 4.77
C ASP A 144 11.42 -12.65 5.00
N ASP A 145 11.45 -13.97 5.15
CA ASP A 145 10.28 -14.85 5.36
C ASP A 145 10.07 -15.22 6.84
N SER A 146 10.76 -14.54 7.74
CA SER A 146 10.75 -14.84 9.19
C SER A 146 9.35 -14.85 9.81
N TYR A 147 8.41 -14.09 9.24
CA TYR A 147 7.02 -14.07 9.69
C TYR A 147 6.27 -15.36 9.38
N TYR A 148 6.48 -15.92 8.19
CA TYR A 148 5.82 -17.17 7.78
C TYR A 148 6.58 -18.42 8.27
N GLY A 149 7.88 -18.31 8.54
CA GLY A 149 8.75 -19.44 8.89
C GLY A 149 8.96 -20.43 7.74
N GLN A 150 8.55 -20.06 6.53
CA GLN A 150 8.73 -20.85 5.31
C GLN A 150 8.64 -19.95 4.08
N VAL A 151 9.28 -20.36 2.99
CA VAL A 151 9.16 -19.70 1.69
C VAL A 151 7.82 -20.06 1.05
N ILE A 152 6.90 -19.10 0.99
CA ILE A 152 5.60 -19.23 0.31
C ILE A 152 5.78 -19.18 -1.22
N HIS A 153 4.75 -19.59 -1.98
CA HIS A 153 4.90 -19.75 -3.45
C HIS A 153 5.14 -18.39 -4.15
N GLU A 154 4.56 -17.31 -3.68
CA GLU A 154 4.74 -15.96 -4.24
C GLU A 154 6.21 -15.50 -4.15
N ILE A 155 6.88 -15.82 -3.04
CA ILE A 155 8.31 -15.55 -2.87
C ILE A 155 9.14 -16.37 -3.86
N ARG A 156 8.80 -17.66 -4.05
CA ARG A 156 9.49 -18.53 -5.01
C ARG A 156 9.34 -18.01 -6.43
N GLU A 157 8.12 -17.63 -6.81
CA GLU A 157 7.81 -17.07 -8.13
C GLU A 157 8.60 -15.78 -8.38
N MET A 158 8.60 -14.84 -7.43
CA MET A 158 9.39 -13.62 -7.49
C MET A 158 10.88 -13.92 -7.71
N THR A 159 11.42 -14.88 -6.96
CA THR A 159 12.85 -15.24 -7.03
C THR A 159 13.19 -15.87 -8.39
N VAL A 160 12.34 -16.77 -8.89
CA VAL A 160 12.55 -17.46 -10.18
C VAL A 160 12.44 -16.48 -11.35
N MET A 161 11.50 -15.53 -11.30
CA MET A 161 11.34 -14.51 -12.34
C MET A 161 12.54 -13.57 -12.41
N ASN A 162 13.25 -13.39 -11.31
CA ASN A 162 14.45 -12.54 -11.22
C ASN A 162 14.23 -11.11 -11.75
N MET A 163 13.09 -10.53 -11.42
CA MET A 163 12.69 -9.17 -11.77
C MET A 163 12.71 -8.24 -10.55
N GLY A 164 13.78 -8.34 -9.73
CA GLY A 164 13.89 -7.59 -8.49
C GLY A 164 12.82 -8.03 -7.47
N ASN A 165 12.20 -7.07 -6.80
CA ASN A 165 11.05 -7.30 -5.91
C ASN A 165 9.69 -7.17 -6.64
N TYR A 166 9.65 -7.23 -7.97
CA TYR A 166 8.40 -7.26 -8.73
C TYR A 166 7.84 -8.67 -8.80
N ALA A 167 6.95 -9.00 -7.88
CA ALA A 167 6.28 -10.30 -7.82
C ALA A 167 5.03 -10.30 -8.72
N HIS A 168 5.20 -10.43 -10.03
CA HIS A 168 4.11 -10.28 -11.02
C HIS A 168 2.93 -11.24 -10.79
N GLY A 169 3.17 -12.44 -10.28
CA GLY A 169 2.12 -13.42 -9.95
C GLY A 169 1.28 -13.04 -8.73
N ASN A 170 1.70 -12.03 -7.96
CA ASN A 170 1.05 -11.63 -6.72
C ASN A 170 0.20 -10.36 -6.90
N GLN A 171 -1.08 -10.42 -6.50
CA GLN A 171 -2.07 -9.35 -6.72
C GLN A 171 -1.65 -7.96 -6.19
N PRO A 172 -1.01 -7.82 -5.03
CA PRO A 172 -0.70 -6.49 -4.48
C PRO A 172 0.16 -5.60 -5.37
N ILE A 173 0.94 -6.17 -6.31
CA ILE A 173 1.88 -5.39 -7.13
C ILE A 173 1.55 -5.35 -8.62
N GLN A 174 0.62 -6.16 -9.12
CA GLN A 174 0.34 -6.29 -10.56
C GLN A 174 0.05 -4.96 -11.27
N HIS A 175 -0.62 -4.02 -10.58
CA HIS A 175 -0.98 -2.72 -11.13
C HIS A 175 0.19 -1.75 -11.24
N MET A 176 1.30 -2.00 -10.53
CA MET A 176 2.42 -1.05 -10.36
C MET A 176 3.01 -0.59 -11.70
N ILE A 177 3.15 -1.49 -12.67
CA ILE A 177 3.72 -1.16 -13.98
C ILE A 177 2.91 -0.10 -14.74
N TYR A 178 1.60 -0.01 -14.50
CA TYR A 178 0.74 0.99 -15.12
C TYR A 178 0.87 2.37 -14.49
N LEU A 179 1.51 2.48 -13.32
CA LEU A 179 1.74 3.76 -12.66
C LEU A 179 2.74 4.65 -13.40
N TYR A 180 3.59 4.08 -14.26
CA TYR A 180 4.44 4.87 -15.16
C TYR A 180 3.63 5.81 -16.06
N ASN A 181 2.40 5.46 -16.43
CA ASN A 181 1.53 6.28 -17.24
C ASN A 181 1.17 7.62 -16.58
N TYR A 182 1.08 7.68 -15.25
CA TYR A 182 0.84 8.93 -14.50
C TYR A 182 2.04 9.88 -14.53
N CYS A 183 3.20 9.38 -14.91
CA CYS A 183 4.41 10.18 -15.04
C CYS A 183 4.66 10.69 -16.46
N LEU A 184 3.73 10.45 -17.40
CA LEU A 184 3.84 10.84 -18.82
C LEU A 184 5.02 10.19 -19.54
N LEU A 185 5.46 9.02 -19.11
CA LEU A 185 6.38 8.21 -19.89
C LEU A 185 5.59 7.49 -20.99
N TYR A 186 5.07 8.26 -21.95
CA TYR A 186 4.51 7.75 -23.19
C TYR A 186 5.65 7.26 -24.09
N THR A 187 6.23 6.12 -23.77
CA THR A 187 7.19 5.47 -24.64
C THR A 187 7.10 3.96 -24.57
N SER A 188 5.90 3.44 -24.38
CA SER A 188 5.62 2.13 -24.90
C SER A 188 5.05 2.36 -26.30
N PRO A 189 5.78 2.09 -27.39
CA PRO A 189 5.17 2.12 -28.70
C PRO A 189 3.97 1.18 -28.65
N SER A 190 2.80 1.71 -29.02
CA SER A 190 1.65 0.85 -29.25
C SER A 190 2.06 -0.23 -30.24
N PRO A 191 1.67 -1.51 -30.05
CA PRO A 191 1.90 -2.54 -31.07
C PRO A 191 1.23 -2.24 -32.41
N ARG A 192 0.60 -1.06 -32.53
CA ARG A 192 -0.10 -0.57 -33.72
C ARG A 192 0.60 0.62 -34.39
N ASP A 193 1.68 1.11 -33.84
CA ASP A 193 2.56 2.11 -34.43
C ASP A 193 3.79 1.40 -35.01
#